data_074743fbce397fc946d7bb0694439ba9
#
_entry.id   074743fbce397fc946d7bb0694439ba9
#
_cell.length_a   1.000
_cell.length_b   1.000
_cell.length_c   1.000
_cell.angle_alpha   90.00
_cell.angle_beta   90.00
_cell.angle_gamma   90.00
#
_symmetry.space_group_name_H-M   'P 1'
#
loop_
_entity.id
_entity.type
_entity.pdbx_description
1 polymer ?
#
loop_
_entity_poly.entity_id
_entity_poly.type
_entity_poly.pdbx_seq_one_letter_code
_entity_poly.pdbx_strand_id
1 'polypeptide(L)'
;YHYGTPVNPRAEGRIPGGSSSGSASVVACEQVDFALGTDTGGSVRVPASFCGLYGIRPSHGRVSLQGIMPLAPSLDTCGWFTREAPLFRWIAPVLLDWSDKPPPTRVLIAEDAFALVSEDVRAALAPAIARVEALYGAATPIRPSERAGVAGGYPEWQQAMQVTRGSEAAASHLAWMRATNPEMGPHFRERFEAGGAYTPADIADAMSKRAMIDGYMAGTLRDDAILLVPAAPATAPLARASEDVYDDLRTRNELYNCTAPLARLPQVSLPLAETAD
;
A
#
# COMPACT_ATOMS: atom_id res chain seq x y z
N TYR A 1 2.35 16.91 8.96
CA TYR A 1 3.10 18.15 8.79
C TYR A 1 2.20 19.40 8.89
N HIS A 2 1.29 19.63 7.94
CA HIS A 2 0.43 20.81 7.93
C HIS A 2 -0.66 20.79 9.02
N TYR A 3 -1.20 19.61 9.30
CA TYR A 3 -2.30 19.40 10.27
C TYR A 3 -1.86 18.75 11.58
N GLY A 4 -0.54 18.62 11.79
CA GLY A 4 0.03 17.86 12.88
C GLY A 4 0.26 16.39 12.53
N THR A 5 0.94 15.68 13.44
CA THR A 5 1.26 14.25 13.27
C THR A 5 0.56 13.45 14.36
N PRO A 6 -0.32 12.50 14.01
CA PRO A 6 -0.93 11.61 15.00
C PRO A 6 0.12 10.76 15.71
N VAL A 7 -0.22 10.30 16.92
CA VAL A 7 0.68 9.49 17.74
C VAL A 7 0.83 8.08 17.15
N ASN A 8 2.07 7.57 17.17
CA ASN A 8 2.34 6.15 16.99
C ASN A 8 2.71 5.53 18.34
N PRO A 9 1.81 4.81 19.03
CA PRO A 9 2.08 4.26 20.35
C PRO A 9 3.04 3.05 20.31
N ARG A 10 3.29 2.47 19.13
CA ARG A 10 4.23 1.34 18.96
C ARG A 10 5.67 1.80 18.83
N ALA A 11 5.88 3.05 18.43
CA ALA A 11 7.21 3.63 18.24
C ALA A 11 7.17 5.12 18.63
N GLU A 12 7.51 5.40 19.88
CA GLU A 12 7.46 6.77 20.42
C GLU A 12 8.33 7.74 19.61
N GLY A 13 7.78 8.91 19.32
CA GLY A 13 8.45 9.95 18.54
C GLY A 13 8.55 9.65 17.04
N ARG A 14 8.01 8.54 16.54
CA ARG A 14 7.98 8.18 15.12
C ARG A 14 6.59 8.43 14.53
N ILE A 15 6.50 8.59 13.22
CA ILE A 15 5.21 8.79 12.54
C ILE A 15 4.39 7.49 12.49
N PRO A 16 3.05 7.57 12.43
CA PRO A 16 2.20 6.40 12.24
C PRO A 16 2.13 5.93 10.78
N GLY A 17 2.84 6.58 9.86
CA GLY A 17 2.68 6.38 8.42
C GLY A 17 1.50 7.17 7.83
N GLY A 18 1.16 6.91 6.55
CA GLY A 18 0.11 7.65 5.83
C GLY A 18 -0.34 6.95 4.53
N SER A 19 -1.40 7.48 3.95
CA SER A 19 -2.18 8.68 4.29
C SER A 19 -3.29 8.44 5.33
N SER A 20 -3.70 7.20 5.63
CA SER A 20 -4.70 6.87 6.68
C SER A 20 -4.07 6.90 8.08
N SER A 21 -3.25 7.92 8.37
CA SER A 21 -2.47 8.06 9.61
C SER A 21 -3.33 8.19 10.86
N GLY A 22 -4.41 9.00 10.80
CA GLY A 22 -5.34 9.15 11.90
C GLY A 22 -6.08 7.86 12.24
N SER A 23 -6.56 7.14 11.22
CA SER A 23 -7.24 5.84 11.38
C SER A 23 -6.34 4.81 12.06
N ALA A 24 -5.08 4.70 11.61
CA ALA A 24 -4.12 3.78 12.22
C ALA A 24 -3.80 4.19 13.67
N SER A 25 -3.58 5.49 13.91
CA SER A 25 -3.26 6.02 15.24
C SER A 25 -4.37 5.73 16.25
N VAL A 26 -5.63 6.05 15.96
CA VAL A 26 -6.74 5.85 16.91
C VAL A 26 -6.99 4.37 17.23
N VAL A 27 -6.77 3.47 16.26
CA VAL A 27 -6.82 2.02 16.50
C VAL A 27 -5.65 1.56 17.35
N ALA A 28 -4.43 2.01 17.03
CA ALA A 28 -3.23 1.64 17.78
C ALA A 28 -3.24 2.20 19.21
N CYS A 29 -3.80 3.40 19.43
CA CYS A 29 -3.99 4.02 20.74
C CYS A 29 -5.23 3.48 21.51
N GLU A 30 -5.88 2.42 21.03
CA GLU A 30 -7.04 1.78 21.68
C GLU A 30 -8.26 2.70 21.87
N GLN A 31 -8.34 3.79 21.12
CA GLN A 31 -9.46 4.72 21.17
C GLN A 31 -10.70 4.16 20.45
N VAL A 32 -10.49 3.30 19.48
CA VAL A 32 -11.52 2.56 18.76
C VAL A 32 -11.03 1.13 18.46
N ASP A 33 -11.95 0.19 18.26
CA ASP A 33 -11.59 -1.20 17.99
C ASP A 33 -11.13 -1.42 16.56
N PHE A 34 -11.71 -0.69 15.62
CA PHE A 34 -11.32 -0.68 14.21
C PHE A 34 -11.53 0.69 13.58
N ALA A 35 -10.91 0.93 12.45
CA ALA A 35 -11.15 2.11 11.62
C ALA A 35 -11.06 1.75 10.14
N LEU A 36 -11.82 2.48 9.31
CA LEU A 36 -11.66 2.42 7.86
C LEU A 36 -10.48 3.28 7.42
N GLY A 37 -9.90 2.92 6.29
CA GLY A 37 -8.87 3.69 5.62
C GLY A 37 -8.96 3.51 4.12
N THR A 38 -8.37 4.42 3.36
CA THR A 38 -8.26 4.29 1.90
C THR A 38 -6.84 3.90 1.50
N ASP A 39 -6.70 3.05 0.50
CA ASP A 39 -5.41 2.61 -0.02
C ASP A 39 -5.39 2.73 -1.54
N THR A 40 -4.71 3.75 -2.02
CA THR A 40 -4.41 3.96 -3.44
C THR A 40 -3.04 3.40 -3.81
N GLY A 41 -2.05 3.58 -2.93
CA GLY A 41 -0.66 3.18 -3.16
C GLY A 41 0.08 2.65 -1.93
N GLY A 42 -0.65 2.20 -0.89
CA GLY A 42 -0.09 1.72 0.37
C GLY A 42 -0.65 2.44 1.60
N SER A 43 -1.64 3.31 1.41
CA SER A 43 -2.12 4.23 2.47
C SER A 43 -2.90 3.56 3.62
N VAL A 44 -3.17 2.25 3.56
CA VAL A 44 -3.57 1.40 4.68
C VAL A 44 -2.40 0.51 5.11
N ARG A 45 -1.72 -0.12 4.17
CA ARG A 45 -0.68 -1.12 4.42
C ARG A 45 0.53 -0.56 5.16
N VAL A 46 1.02 0.62 4.75
CA VAL A 46 2.16 1.28 5.39
C VAL A 46 1.86 1.71 6.83
N PRO A 47 0.77 2.46 7.12
CA PRO A 47 0.45 2.80 8.49
C PRO A 47 0.09 1.58 9.36
N ALA A 48 -0.50 0.52 8.80
CA ALA A 48 -0.67 -0.74 9.53
C ALA A 48 0.66 -1.33 9.97
N SER A 49 1.66 -1.37 9.08
CA SER A 49 3.01 -1.84 9.39
C SER A 49 3.67 -1.00 10.48
N PHE A 50 3.63 0.34 10.37
CA PHE A 50 4.29 1.23 11.32
C PHE A 50 3.65 1.25 12.71
N CYS A 51 2.34 0.98 12.78
CA CYS A 51 1.59 0.97 14.03
C CYS A 51 1.37 -0.44 14.60
N GLY A 52 1.94 -1.48 14.02
CA GLY A 52 1.78 -2.86 14.50
C GLY A 52 0.33 -3.35 14.43
N LEU A 53 -0.38 -3.05 13.34
CA LEU A 53 -1.79 -3.38 13.13
C LEU A 53 -1.97 -4.39 12.01
N TYR A 54 -3.09 -5.10 12.05
CA TYR A 54 -3.65 -5.75 10.87
C TYR A 54 -4.27 -4.67 9.97
N GLY A 55 -3.89 -4.66 8.70
CA GLY A 55 -4.45 -3.72 7.73
C GLY A 55 -4.64 -4.39 6.37
N ILE A 56 -5.71 -4.08 5.66
CA ILE A 56 -6.00 -4.67 4.36
C ILE A 56 -6.25 -3.60 3.31
N ARG A 57 -5.64 -3.81 2.15
CA ARG A 57 -6.10 -3.34 0.85
C ARG A 57 -6.90 -4.47 0.23
N PRO A 58 -8.25 -4.39 0.10
CA PRO A 58 -9.03 -5.39 -0.64
C PRO A 58 -8.70 -5.39 -2.13
N SER A 59 -9.13 -6.42 -2.85
CA SER A 59 -9.15 -6.37 -4.33
C SER A 59 -9.96 -5.17 -4.79
N HIS A 60 -9.50 -4.51 -5.84
CA HIS A 60 -10.19 -3.33 -6.39
C HIS A 60 -11.65 -3.65 -6.74
N GLY A 61 -12.57 -2.79 -6.33
CA GLY A 61 -14.01 -2.93 -6.58
C GLY A 61 -14.76 -3.89 -5.65
N ARG A 62 -14.09 -4.54 -4.65
CA ARG A 62 -14.75 -5.47 -3.71
C ARG A 62 -15.42 -4.76 -2.53
N VAL A 63 -14.99 -3.57 -2.19
CA VAL A 63 -15.65 -2.70 -1.19
C VAL A 63 -16.16 -1.46 -1.90
N SER A 64 -17.40 -1.08 -1.62
CA SER A 64 -17.99 0.13 -2.21
C SER A 64 -17.21 1.38 -1.80
N LEU A 65 -16.96 2.24 -2.77
CA LEU A 65 -16.37 3.56 -2.55
C LEU A 65 -17.43 4.68 -2.53
N GLN A 66 -18.70 4.33 -2.49
CA GLN A 66 -19.77 5.32 -2.42
C GLN A 66 -19.65 6.17 -1.14
N GLY A 67 -19.63 7.50 -1.29
CA GLY A 67 -19.44 8.43 -0.18
C GLY A 67 -17.99 8.67 0.21
N ILE A 68 -17.03 8.02 -0.44
CA ILE A 68 -15.59 8.26 -0.28
C ILE A 68 -15.12 9.21 -1.36
N MET A 69 -14.38 10.25 -0.97
CA MET A 69 -13.76 11.18 -1.91
C MET A 69 -12.70 10.44 -2.74
N PRO A 70 -12.81 10.42 -4.07
CA PRO A 70 -11.85 9.70 -4.91
C PRO A 70 -10.50 10.43 -4.95
N LEU A 71 -9.40 9.68 -5.01
CA LEU A 71 -8.09 10.19 -5.41
C LEU A 71 -7.76 9.70 -6.82
N ALA A 72 -7.74 8.39 -7.01
CA ALA A 72 -7.52 7.73 -8.29
C ALA A 72 -8.48 6.54 -8.40
N PRO A 73 -9.69 6.72 -8.98
CA PRO A 73 -10.78 5.74 -8.94
C PRO A 73 -10.39 4.33 -9.40
N SER A 74 -9.46 4.22 -10.35
CA SER A 74 -9.01 2.92 -10.86
C SER A 74 -8.03 2.19 -9.93
N LEU A 75 -7.50 2.89 -8.90
CA LEU A 75 -6.53 2.38 -7.94
C LEU A 75 -7.08 2.33 -6.50
N ASP A 76 -8.04 3.21 -6.19
CA ASP A 76 -8.56 3.39 -4.83
C ASP A 76 -9.27 2.14 -4.32
N THR A 77 -9.06 1.85 -3.04
CA THR A 77 -9.81 0.85 -2.29
C THR A 77 -10.12 1.38 -0.90
N CYS A 78 -11.21 0.92 -0.30
CA CYS A 78 -11.50 1.10 1.11
C CYS A 78 -11.11 -0.18 1.85
N GLY A 79 -10.20 -0.06 2.79
CA GLY A 79 -9.76 -1.12 3.69
C GLY A 79 -10.03 -0.77 5.14
N TRP A 80 -9.47 -1.56 6.06
CA TRP A 80 -9.63 -1.33 7.50
C TRP A 80 -8.40 -1.75 8.30
N PHE A 81 -8.36 -1.29 9.55
CA PHE A 81 -7.35 -1.60 10.55
C PHE A 81 -7.98 -2.25 11.77
N THR A 82 -7.27 -3.20 12.39
CA THR A 82 -7.56 -3.72 13.74
C THR A 82 -6.27 -4.06 14.48
N ARG A 83 -6.36 -4.17 15.81
CA ARG A 83 -5.27 -4.68 16.65
C ARG A 83 -5.20 -6.20 16.64
N GLU A 84 -6.33 -6.86 16.43
CA GLU A 84 -6.46 -8.32 16.61
C GLU A 84 -7.03 -9.00 15.36
N ALA A 85 -6.53 -10.19 15.06
CA ALA A 85 -6.95 -11.01 13.94
C ALA A 85 -8.43 -11.45 13.99
N PRO A 86 -9.03 -11.82 15.15
CA PRO A 86 -10.45 -12.19 15.19
C PRO A 86 -11.36 -11.07 14.70
N LEU A 87 -11.19 -9.84 15.20
CA LEU A 87 -11.98 -8.69 14.78
C LEU A 87 -11.72 -8.36 13.30
N PHE A 88 -10.46 -8.45 12.87
CA PHE A 88 -10.08 -8.23 11.47
C PHE A 88 -10.88 -9.15 10.52
N ARG A 89 -11.01 -10.43 10.89
CA ARG A 89 -11.79 -11.42 10.16
C ARG A 89 -13.30 -11.15 10.23
N TRP A 90 -13.83 -10.71 11.37
CA TRP A 90 -15.26 -10.43 11.54
C TRP A 90 -15.77 -9.26 10.70
N ILE A 91 -14.91 -8.29 10.41
CA ILE A 91 -15.27 -7.15 9.56
C ILE A 91 -15.38 -7.57 8.09
N ALA A 92 -14.61 -8.56 7.65
CA ALA A 92 -14.54 -8.97 6.27
C ALA A 92 -15.92 -9.31 5.65
N PRO A 93 -16.79 -10.16 6.26
CA PRO A 93 -18.11 -10.44 5.70
C PRO A 93 -19.09 -9.27 5.72
N VAL A 94 -18.81 -8.22 6.49
CA VAL A 94 -19.64 -7.00 6.50
C VAL A 94 -19.32 -6.09 5.31
N LEU A 95 -18.04 -6.01 4.96
CA LEU A 95 -17.56 -5.09 3.91
C LEU A 95 -17.33 -5.75 2.56
N LEU A 96 -17.10 -7.07 2.56
CA LEU A 96 -16.83 -7.86 1.36
C LEU A 96 -17.98 -8.83 1.10
N ASP A 97 -18.22 -9.15 -0.14
CA ASP A 97 -18.94 -10.38 -0.51
C ASP A 97 -18.01 -11.56 -0.20
N TRP A 98 -18.05 -11.98 1.07
CA TRP A 98 -17.13 -12.96 1.64
C TRP A 98 -17.55 -14.39 1.31
N SER A 99 -16.61 -15.18 0.84
CA SER A 99 -16.74 -16.62 0.78
C SER A 99 -15.46 -17.26 1.29
N ASP A 100 -15.58 -18.29 2.12
CA ASP A 100 -14.41 -19.06 2.54
C ASP A 100 -13.77 -19.70 1.29
N LYS A 101 -12.47 -19.51 1.17
CA LYS A 101 -11.65 -20.12 0.14
C LYS A 101 -10.76 -21.19 0.79
N PRO A 102 -10.38 -22.23 0.08
CA PRO A 102 -9.37 -23.16 0.57
C PRO A 102 -8.07 -22.41 0.86
N PRO A 103 -7.27 -22.89 1.81
CA PRO A 103 -5.96 -22.29 2.09
C PRO A 103 -5.08 -22.35 0.83
N PRO A 104 -4.12 -21.42 0.70
CA PRO A 104 -3.18 -21.42 -0.43
C PRO A 104 -2.35 -22.71 -0.41
N THR A 105 -2.02 -23.21 -1.58
CA THR A 105 -1.19 -24.41 -1.78
C THR A 105 0.24 -24.05 -2.20
N ARG A 106 0.50 -22.80 -2.55
CA ARG A 106 1.80 -22.31 -2.97
C ARG A 106 2.15 -21.02 -2.21
N VAL A 107 3.38 -20.97 -1.74
CA VAL A 107 3.97 -19.74 -1.17
C VAL A 107 5.02 -19.23 -2.13
N LEU A 108 4.92 -17.97 -2.49
CA LEU A 108 5.89 -17.24 -3.30
C LEU A 108 6.51 -16.15 -2.44
N ILE A 109 7.75 -15.78 -2.72
CA ILE A 109 8.44 -14.66 -2.07
C ILE A 109 9.05 -13.74 -3.13
N ALA A 110 8.74 -12.43 -3.04
CA ALA A 110 9.25 -11.43 -3.97
C ALA A 110 10.68 -11.02 -3.59
N GLU A 111 11.68 -11.75 -4.06
CA GLU A 111 13.10 -11.46 -3.76
C GLU A 111 13.52 -10.04 -4.14
N ASP A 112 13.05 -9.55 -5.28
CA ASP A 112 13.34 -8.20 -5.77
C ASP A 112 12.74 -7.11 -4.86
N ALA A 113 11.57 -7.34 -4.25
CA ALA A 113 11.01 -6.45 -3.24
C ALA A 113 11.80 -6.52 -1.93
N PHE A 114 12.19 -7.73 -1.47
CA PHE A 114 13.01 -7.90 -0.28
C PHE A 114 14.44 -7.34 -0.45
N ALA A 115 14.94 -7.22 -1.67
CA ALA A 115 16.23 -6.56 -1.93
C ALA A 115 16.19 -5.03 -1.68
N LEU A 116 15.00 -4.41 -1.62
CA LEU A 116 14.82 -2.96 -1.43
C LEU A 116 14.64 -2.56 0.05
N VAL A 117 14.49 -3.51 0.96
CA VAL A 117 14.31 -3.21 2.39
C VAL A 117 15.65 -3.17 3.12
N SER A 118 15.69 -2.44 4.23
CA SER A 118 16.85 -2.37 5.11
C SER A 118 17.15 -3.73 5.76
N GLU A 119 18.41 -3.93 6.17
CA GLU A 119 18.89 -5.19 6.71
C GLU A 119 18.18 -5.58 8.02
N ASP A 120 17.93 -4.60 8.90
CA ASP A 120 17.19 -4.78 10.16
C ASP A 120 15.76 -5.27 9.93
N VAL A 121 15.05 -4.67 8.97
CA VAL A 121 13.69 -5.11 8.57
C VAL A 121 13.74 -6.51 7.98
N ARG A 122 14.73 -6.81 7.13
CA ARG A 122 14.88 -8.14 6.54
C ARG A 122 15.13 -9.20 7.62
N ALA A 123 16.03 -8.92 8.56
CA ALA A 123 16.34 -9.81 9.67
C ALA A 123 15.13 -10.03 10.58
N ALA A 124 14.37 -8.97 10.90
CA ALA A 124 13.16 -9.04 11.70
C ALA A 124 12.05 -9.89 11.04
N LEU A 125 11.92 -9.82 9.71
CA LEU A 125 10.91 -10.59 8.97
C LEU A 125 11.24 -12.07 8.76
N ALA A 126 12.51 -12.47 8.85
CA ALA A 126 12.93 -13.85 8.59
C ALA A 126 12.20 -14.91 9.45
N PRO A 127 12.00 -14.73 10.77
CA PRO A 127 11.23 -15.68 11.58
C PRO A 127 9.76 -15.76 11.16
N ALA A 128 9.16 -14.66 10.74
CA ALA A 128 7.77 -14.64 10.28
C ALA A 128 7.62 -15.39 8.95
N ILE A 129 8.56 -15.22 8.03
CA ILE A 129 8.61 -15.97 6.76
C ILE A 129 8.73 -17.48 7.07
N ALA A 130 9.65 -17.88 7.93
CA ALA A 130 9.83 -19.28 8.32
C ALA A 130 8.56 -19.90 8.94
N ARG A 131 7.76 -19.12 9.69
CA ARG A 131 6.46 -19.57 10.21
C ARG A 131 5.43 -19.79 9.11
N VAL A 132 5.39 -18.92 8.10
CA VAL A 132 4.51 -19.11 6.93
C VAL A 132 4.91 -20.37 6.16
N GLU A 133 6.21 -20.57 5.94
CA GLU A 133 6.74 -21.76 5.27
C GLU A 133 6.43 -23.05 6.03
N ALA A 134 6.48 -23.03 7.35
CA ALA A 134 6.11 -24.16 8.19
C ALA A 134 4.61 -24.53 8.09
N LEU A 135 3.74 -23.55 7.80
CA LEU A 135 2.30 -23.76 7.66
C LEU A 135 1.87 -24.19 6.25
N TYR A 136 2.52 -23.65 5.21
CA TYR A 136 2.04 -23.75 3.83
C TYR A 136 3.08 -24.33 2.86
N GLY A 137 4.26 -24.69 3.33
CA GLY A 137 5.38 -25.20 2.51
C GLY A 137 6.39 -24.11 2.15
N ALA A 138 7.56 -24.56 1.69
CA ALA A 138 8.68 -23.68 1.36
C ALA A 138 8.29 -22.61 0.31
N ALA A 139 8.71 -21.37 0.54
CA ALA A 139 8.46 -20.28 -0.36
C ALA A 139 9.31 -20.40 -1.64
N THR A 140 8.67 -20.31 -2.80
CA THR A 140 9.36 -20.24 -4.08
C THR A 140 9.76 -18.79 -4.36
N PRO A 141 11.05 -18.50 -4.52
CA PRO A 141 11.51 -17.16 -4.86
C PRO A 141 11.08 -16.78 -6.28
N ILE A 142 10.55 -15.57 -6.41
CA ILE A 142 10.22 -14.96 -7.69
C ILE A 142 10.70 -13.51 -7.73
N ARG A 143 10.83 -12.97 -8.93
CA ARG A 143 11.24 -11.59 -9.17
C ARG A 143 10.20 -10.92 -10.09
N PRO A 144 9.04 -10.51 -9.54
CA PRO A 144 7.93 -9.99 -10.34
C PRO A 144 8.30 -8.82 -11.23
N SER A 145 9.11 -7.88 -10.73
CA SER A 145 9.50 -6.69 -11.48
C SER A 145 10.36 -6.98 -12.72
N GLU A 146 11.05 -8.12 -12.73
CA GLU A 146 11.86 -8.55 -13.88
C GLU A 146 11.09 -9.41 -14.87
N ARG A 147 9.97 -10.01 -14.45
CA ARG A 147 9.24 -11.04 -15.23
C ARG A 147 7.94 -10.55 -15.86
N ALA A 148 7.40 -9.43 -15.42
CA ALA A 148 6.12 -8.91 -15.95
C ALA A 148 6.21 -8.32 -17.37
N GLY A 149 7.34 -8.35 -18.00
CA GLY A 149 7.55 -7.83 -19.37
C GLY A 149 7.69 -6.31 -19.44
N VAL A 150 7.67 -5.60 -18.31
CA VAL A 150 7.91 -4.15 -18.23
C VAL A 150 9.40 -3.93 -18.01
N ALA A 151 10.08 -3.42 -19.04
CA ALA A 151 11.51 -3.11 -18.95
C ALA A 151 11.75 -2.04 -17.86
N GLY A 152 12.88 -2.17 -17.11
CA GLY A 152 13.23 -1.24 -16.03
C GLY A 152 12.67 -1.61 -14.65
N GLY A 153 11.82 -2.63 -14.54
CA GLY A 153 11.38 -3.18 -13.26
C GLY A 153 10.54 -2.23 -12.39
N TYR A 154 10.71 -2.28 -11.07
CA TYR A 154 9.92 -1.48 -10.12
C TYR A 154 9.93 0.04 -10.37
N PRO A 155 11.01 0.70 -10.80
CA PRO A 155 10.98 2.11 -11.17
C PRO A 155 9.94 2.42 -12.25
N GLU A 156 9.81 1.57 -13.26
CA GLU A 156 8.83 1.75 -14.33
C GLU A 156 7.40 1.42 -13.86
N TRP A 157 7.24 0.48 -12.92
CA TRP A 157 5.95 0.22 -12.29
C TRP A 157 5.51 1.42 -11.45
N GLN A 158 6.44 1.99 -10.67
CA GLN A 158 6.18 3.20 -9.90
C GLN A 158 5.79 4.37 -10.82
N GLN A 159 6.49 4.54 -11.94
CA GLN A 159 6.17 5.58 -12.93
C GLN A 159 4.75 5.38 -13.49
N ALA A 160 4.39 4.15 -13.89
CA ALA A 160 3.04 3.84 -14.35
C ALA A 160 1.97 4.14 -13.28
N MET A 161 2.27 3.81 -12.02
CA MET A 161 1.43 4.14 -10.88
C MET A 161 1.29 5.64 -10.67
N GLN A 162 2.38 6.42 -10.77
CA GLN A 162 2.38 7.87 -10.60
C GLN A 162 1.58 8.58 -11.71
N VAL A 163 1.76 8.16 -12.95
CA VAL A 163 0.99 8.69 -14.09
C VAL A 163 -0.49 8.40 -13.94
N THR A 164 -0.85 7.15 -13.63
CA THR A 164 -2.26 6.77 -13.43
C THR A 164 -2.88 7.56 -12.28
N ARG A 165 -2.23 7.57 -11.11
CA ARG A 165 -2.73 8.29 -9.93
C ARG A 165 -2.82 9.79 -10.17
N GLY A 166 -1.80 10.39 -10.76
CA GLY A 166 -1.72 11.82 -10.99
C GLY A 166 -2.79 12.31 -11.98
N SER A 167 -2.94 11.62 -13.11
CA SER A 167 -3.94 11.97 -14.12
C SER A 167 -5.38 11.83 -13.61
N GLU A 168 -5.67 10.74 -12.88
CA GLU A 168 -7.00 10.54 -12.29
C GLU A 168 -7.30 11.51 -11.15
N ALA A 169 -6.31 11.83 -10.30
CA ALA A 169 -6.45 12.83 -9.26
C ALA A 169 -6.71 14.23 -9.84
N ALA A 170 -5.99 14.60 -10.89
CA ALA A 170 -6.23 15.85 -11.61
C ALA A 170 -7.63 15.88 -12.23
N ALA A 171 -8.05 14.81 -12.89
CA ALA A 171 -9.40 14.70 -13.46
C ALA A 171 -10.50 14.84 -12.40
N SER A 172 -10.26 14.31 -11.20
CA SER A 172 -11.23 14.34 -10.09
C SER A 172 -11.31 15.71 -9.40
N HIS A 173 -10.20 16.46 -9.30
CA HIS A 173 -10.12 17.58 -8.37
C HIS A 173 -9.65 18.90 -8.97
N LEU A 174 -8.91 18.90 -10.10
CA LEU A 174 -8.23 20.10 -10.57
C LEU A 174 -9.21 21.23 -10.97
N ALA A 175 -10.34 20.89 -11.58
CA ALA A 175 -11.37 21.88 -11.94
C ALA A 175 -11.95 22.56 -10.68
N TRP A 176 -12.28 21.80 -9.64
CA TRP A 176 -12.73 22.32 -8.36
C TRP A 176 -11.66 23.20 -7.69
N MET A 177 -10.42 22.73 -7.64
CA MET A 177 -9.30 23.47 -7.04
C MET A 177 -9.08 24.83 -7.70
N ARG A 178 -9.16 24.88 -9.03
CA ARG A 178 -9.01 26.13 -9.78
C ARG A 178 -10.19 27.09 -9.57
N ALA A 179 -11.40 26.54 -9.45
CA ALA A 179 -12.60 27.34 -9.25
C ALA A 179 -12.71 27.93 -7.83
N THR A 180 -12.29 27.20 -6.81
CA THR A 180 -12.47 27.58 -5.40
C THR A 180 -11.21 28.08 -4.72
N ASN A 181 -10.04 27.87 -5.34
CA ASN A 181 -8.73 28.21 -4.80
C ASN A 181 -8.57 27.88 -3.29
N PRO A 182 -8.81 26.62 -2.87
CA PRO A 182 -8.80 26.25 -1.47
C PRO A 182 -7.41 26.39 -0.86
N GLU A 183 -7.36 26.69 0.44
CA GLU A 183 -6.12 26.53 1.20
C GLU A 183 -5.75 25.05 1.30
N MET A 184 -4.51 24.72 0.97
CA MET A 184 -4.01 23.34 0.92
C MET A 184 -2.63 23.28 1.56
N GLY A 185 -2.30 22.10 2.10
CA GLY A 185 -0.95 21.83 2.56
C GLY A 185 0.08 21.96 1.43
N PRO A 186 1.35 22.22 1.77
CA PRO A 186 2.43 22.39 0.80
C PRO A 186 2.48 21.22 -0.21
N HIS A 187 2.84 21.51 -1.44
CA HIS A 187 3.02 20.56 -2.55
C HIS A 187 1.76 19.79 -3.02
N PHE A 188 0.60 19.91 -2.36
CA PHE A 188 -0.60 19.24 -2.87
C PHE A 188 -1.07 19.85 -4.18
N ARG A 189 -1.10 21.18 -4.26
CA ARG A 189 -1.51 21.89 -5.48
C ARG A 189 -0.60 21.53 -6.65
N GLU A 190 0.71 21.58 -6.44
CA GLU A 190 1.70 21.26 -7.48
C GLU A 190 1.54 19.84 -8.00
N ARG A 191 1.22 18.87 -7.11
CA ARG A 191 0.98 17.48 -7.50
C ARG A 191 -0.26 17.33 -8.39
N PHE A 192 -1.35 18.03 -8.09
CA PHE A 192 -2.54 18.00 -8.94
C PHE A 192 -2.28 18.68 -10.29
N GLU A 193 -1.58 19.82 -10.31
CA GLU A 193 -1.21 20.50 -11.55
C GLU A 193 -0.28 19.64 -12.41
N ALA A 194 0.74 19.01 -11.80
CA ALA A 194 1.62 18.07 -12.48
C ALA A 194 0.85 16.86 -13.03
N GLY A 195 -0.12 16.33 -12.28
CA GLY A 195 -0.99 15.26 -12.74
C GLY A 195 -1.82 15.65 -13.96
N GLY A 196 -2.26 16.91 -14.02
CA GLY A 196 -2.99 17.47 -15.18
C GLY A 196 -2.13 17.75 -16.41
N ALA A 197 -0.81 17.68 -16.29
CA ALA A 197 0.13 17.88 -17.38
C ALA A 197 0.48 16.60 -18.15
N TYR A 198 0.11 15.43 -17.65
CA TYR A 198 0.34 14.18 -18.38
C TYR A 198 -0.41 14.15 -19.71
N THR A 199 0.30 13.79 -20.77
CA THR A 199 -0.26 13.69 -22.11
C THR A 199 -1.09 12.41 -22.28
N PRO A 200 -1.98 12.35 -23.29
CA PRO A 200 -2.66 11.09 -23.63
C PRO A 200 -1.69 9.92 -23.93
N ALA A 201 -0.49 10.22 -24.45
CA ALA A 201 0.53 9.22 -24.72
C ALA A 201 1.13 8.66 -23.42
N ASP A 202 1.43 9.52 -22.43
CA ASP A 202 1.92 9.08 -21.11
C ASP A 202 0.89 8.18 -20.41
N ILE A 203 -0.37 8.57 -20.47
CA ILE A 203 -1.47 7.80 -19.88
C ILE A 203 -1.64 6.45 -20.59
N ALA A 204 -1.57 6.41 -21.91
CA ALA A 204 -1.68 5.19 -22.69
C ALA A 204 -0.51 4.23 -22.40
N ASP A 205 0.71 4.73 -22.28
CA ASP A 205 1.90 3.94 -21.90
C ASP A 205 1.74 3.35 -20.49
N ALA A 206 1.33 4.17 -19.52
CA ALA A 206 1.08 3.72 -18.15
C ALA A 206 -0.01 2.62 -18.09
N MET A 207 -1.09 2.78 -18.85
CA MET A 207 -2.16 1.77 -18.95
C MET A 207 -1.66 0.47 -19.60
N SER A 208 -0.81 0.55 -20.61
CA SER A 208 -0.19 -0.62 -21.25
C SER A 208 0.70 -1.37 -20.27
N LYS A 209 1.59 -0.67 -19.57
CA LYS A 209 2.43 -1.26 -18.51
C LYS A 209 1.58 -1.92 -17.42
N ARG A 210 0.52 -1.23 -16.96
CA ARG A 210 -0.42 -1.77 -15.98
C ARG A 210 -1.08 -3.07 -16.45
N ALA A 211 -1.51 -3.15 -17.70
CA ALA A 211 -2.11 -4.36 -18.25
C ALA A 211 -1.12 -5.54 -18.27
N MET A 212 0.15 -5.29 -18.58
CA MET A 212 1.21 -6.30 -18.53
C MET A 212 1.45 -6.80 -17.11
N ILE A 213 1.51 -5.89 -16.13
CA ILE A 213 1.70 -6.21 -14.71
C ILE A 213 0.50 -7.02 -14.20
N ASP A 214 -0.72 -6.58 -14.48
CA ASP A 214 -1.96 -7.25 -14.05
C ASP A 214 -2.01 -8.68 -14.62
N GLY A 215 -1.77 -8.85 -15.92
CA GLY A 215 -1.76 -10.15 -16.57
C GLY A 215 -0.70 -11.11 -16.02
N TYR A 216 0.52 -10.61 -15.76
CA TYR A 216 1.57 -11.41 -15.14
C TYR A 216 1.22 -11.84 -13.72
N MET A 217 0.74 -10.91 -12.89
CA MET A 217 0.41 -11.20 -11.51
C MET A 217 -0.79 -12.15 -11.40
N ALA A 218 -1.81 -11.97 -12.22
CA ALA A 218 -2.96 -12.87 -12.30
C ALA A 218 -2.55 -14.30 -12.69
N GLY A 219 -1.66 -14.43 -13.68
CA GLY A 219 -1.11 -15.73 -14.10
C GLY A 219 -0.19 -16.38 -13.05
N THR A 220 0.51 -15.57 -12.27
CA THR A 220 1.46 -16.03 -11.24
C THR A 220 0.74 -16.48 -9.97
N LEU A 221 -0.18 -15.68 -9.45
CA LEU A 221 -0.87 -15.96 -8.19
C LEU A 221 -2.03 -16.95 -8.36
N ARG A 222 -2.81 -16.81 -9.45
CA ARG A 222 -4.05 -17.58 -9.61
C ARG A 222 -4.90 -17.53 -8.34
N ASP A 223 -5.63 -18.61 -8.03
CA ASP A 223 -6.46 -18.71 -6.81
C ASP A 223 -5.78 -19.51 -5.69
N ASP A 224 -4.56 -19.98 -5.89
CA ASP A 224 -3.90 -20.98 -5.05
C ASP A 224 -2.58 -20.52 -4.42
N ALA A 225 -2.12 -19.31 -4.69
CA ALA A 225 -0.86 -18.81 -4.17
C ALA A 225 -1.00 -17.56 -3.32
N ILE A 226 -0.11 -17.44 -2.34
CA ILE A 226 0.17 -16.17 -1.64
C ILE A 226 1.56 -15.70 -2.02
N LEU A 227 1.74 -14.36 -2.10
CA LEU A 227 3.01 -13.73 -2.32
C LEU A 227 3.44 -12.97 -1.06
N LEU A 228 4.56 -13.36 -0.50
CA LEU A 228 5.19 -12.65 0.61
C LEU A 228 5.93 -11.43 0.06
N VAL A 229 5.57 -10.26 0.59
CA VAL A 229 6.20 -8.97 0.27
C VAL A 229 6.38 -8.17 1.56
N PRO A 230 7.41 -7.33 1.69
CA PRO A 230 7.51 -6.42 2.82
C PRO A 230 6.42 -5.34 2.75
N ALA A 231 5.93 -4.87 3.89
CA ALA A 231 4.93 -3.80 3.91
C ALA A 231 5.58 -2.40 3.85
N ALA A 232 6.80 -2.27 4.39
CA ALA A 232 7.58 -1.03 4.40
C ALA A 232 9.07 -1.32 4.20
N PRO A 233 9.87 -0.39 3.59
CA PRO A 233 11.29 -0.61 3.31
C PRO A 233 12.21 -0.42 4.51
N ALA A 234 11.71 0.26 5.54
CA ALA A 234 12.43 0.60 6.77
C ALA A 234 11.42 0.81 7.90
N THR A 235 11.91 1.00 9.11
CA THR A 235 11.11 1.44 10.26
C THR A 235 10.50 2.83 10.04
N ALA A 236 9.46 3.17 10.81
CA ALA A 236 8.84 4.48 10.75
C ALA A 236 9.86 5.58 11.06
N PRO A 237 9.99 6.64 10.27
CA PRO A 237 10.91 7.74 10.55
C PRO A 237 10.45 8.55 11.77
N LEU A 238 11.37 9.29 12.37
CA LEU A 238 11.07 10.23 13.44
C LEU A 238 10.08 11.30 12.97
N ALA A 239 9.14 11.70 13.82
CA ALA A 239 8.13 12.71 13.49
C ALA A 239 8.71 14.11 13.21
N ARG A 240 9.99 14.31 13.51
CA ARG A 240 10.73 15.54 13.25
C ARG A 240 11.87 15.34 12.23
N ALA A 241 11.83 14.28 11.45
CA ALA A 241 12.78 14.08 10.37
C ALA A 241 12.62 15.17 9.29
N SER A 242 13.66 15.38 8.50
CA SER A 242 13.61 16.30 7.36
C SER A 242 12.67 15.82 6.26
N GLU A 243 12.23 16.72 5.39
CA GLU A 243 11.39 16.37 4.24
C GLU A 243 12.05 15.34 3.32
N ASP A 244 13.37 15.43 3.14
CA ASP A 244 14.14 14.48 2.33
C ASP A 244 13.99 13.02 2.83
N VAL A 245 13.98 12.82 4.15
CA VAL A 245 13.78 11.49 4.76
C VAL A 245 12.38 10.95 4.46
N TYR A 246 11.35 11.81 4.52
CA TYR A 246 9.98 11.42 4.19
C TYR A 246 9.82 11.14 2.70
N ASP A 247 10.43 11.92 1.84
CA ASP A 247 10.35 11.76 0.39
C ASP A 247 11.10 10.51 -0.07
N ASP A 248 12.29 10.22 0.49
CA ASP A 248 13.01 8.97 0.25
C ASP A 248 12.17 7.77 0.66
N LEU A 249 11.66 7.77 1.90
CA LEU A 249 10.83 6.69 2.40
C LEU A 249 9.58 6.48 1.55
N ARG A 250 8.90 7.56 1.16
CA ARG A 250 7.72 7.50 0.30
C ARG A 250 8.06 6.89 -1.05
N THR A 251 9.15 7.34 -1.67
CA THR A 251 9.62 6.82 -2.95
C THR A 251 9.92 5.33 -2.86
N ARG A 252 10.68 4.92 -1.86
CA ARG A 252 11.02 3.51 -1.61
C ARG A 252 9.78 2.65 -1.29
N ASN A 253 8.83 3.17 -0.51
CA ASN A 253 7.56 2.51 -0.26
C ASN A 253 6.77 2.26 -1.55
N GLU A 254 6.69 3.25 -2.43
CA GLU A 254 5.92 3.15 -3.66
C GLU A 254 6.51 2.14 -4.64
N LEU A 255 7.84 1.89 -4.63
CA LEU A 255 8.50 1.01 -5.59
C LEU A 255 7.85 -0.38 -5.70
N TYR A 256 7.60 -1.04 -4.58
CA TYR A 256 6.98 -2.38 -4.60
C TYR A 256 5.52 -2.38 -4.10
N ASN A 257 5.09 -1.39 -3.32
CA ASN A 257 3.69 -1.28 -2.92
C ASN A 257 2.76 -0.92 -4.08
N CYS A 258 3.29 -0.45 -5.22
CA CYS A 258 2.52 -0.24 -6.45
C CYS A 258 2.02 -1.56 -7.09
N THR A 259 2.62 -2.71 -6.76
CA THR A 259 2.23 -4.02 -7.31
C THR A 259 0.75 -4.31 -7.12
N ALA A 260 0.25 -4.23 -5.89
CA ALA A 260 -1.14 -4.56 -5.60
C ALA A 260 -2.16 -3.60 -6.28
N PRO A 261 -1.99 -2.26 -6.26
CA PRO A 261 -2.87 -1.35 -7.00
C PRO A 261 -2.86 -1.57 -8.50
N LEU A 262 -1.68 -1.70 -9.12
CA LEU A 262 -1.55 -1.89 -10.56
C LEU A 262 -2.21 -3.19 -11.02
N ALA A 263 -2.04 -4.26 -10.24
CA ALA A 263 -2.61 -5.58 -10.50
C ALA A 263 -3.97 -5.82 -9.83
N ARG A 264 -4.63 -4.80 -9.27
CA ARG A 264 -5.95 -4.89 -8.62
C ARG A 264 -6.05 -5.92 -7.51
N LEU A 265 -4.92 -6.34 -6.94
CA LEU A 265 -4.81 -7.41 -5.96
C LEU A 265 -5.19 -6.96 -4.55
N PRO A 266 -5.67 -7.89 -3.71
CA PRO A 266 -5.71 -7.69 -2.28
C PRO A 266 -4.30 -7.81 -1.69
N GLN A 267 -4.05 -7.08 -0.60
CA GLN A 267 -2.82 -7.24 0.18
C GLN A 267 -3.12 -6.96 1.65
N VAL A 268 -2.65 -7.84 2.53
CA VAL A 268 -2.80 -7.71 3.97
C VAL A 268 -1.44 -7.40 4.59
N SER A 269 -1.39 -6.38 5.43
CA SER A 269 -0.27 -6.12 6.33
C SER A 269 -0.55 -6.82 7.66
N LEU A 270 0.42 -7.62 8.12
CA LEU A 270 0.33 -8.43 9.33
C LEU A 270 1.43 -8.00 10.32
N PRO A 271 1.13 -7.76 11.59
CA PRO A 271 2.11 -7.36 12.61
C PRO A 271 2.88 -8.60 13.13
N LEU A 272 3.73 -9.17 12.29
CA LEU A 272 4.42 -10.43 12.57
C LEU A 272 5.88 -10.27 13.03
N ALA A 273 6.42 -9.06 12.96
CA ALA A 273 7.79 -8.77 13.32
C ALA A 273 7.92 -7.35 13.87
N GLU A 274 8.93 -7.14 14.69
CA GLU A 274 9.34 -5.86 15.24
C GLU A 274 10.86 -5.74 15.08
N THR A 275 11.34 -4.55 14.80
CA THR A 275 12.77 -4.21 14.85
C THR A 275 13.16 -3.84 16.29
N ALA A 276 14.46 -3.87 16.58
CA ALA A 276 14.95 -3.62 17.94
C ALA A 276 14.89 -2.14 18.38
N ASP A 277 14.65 -1.21 17.45
CA ASP A 277 14.68 0.26 17.64
C ASP A 277 13.39 0.97 17.22
#